data_e5eb3af238735fba1d4aebb0d7a65241
#
_entry.id   e5eb3af238735fba1d4aebb0d7a65241
#
_cell.length_a   1.000
_cell.length_b   1.000
_cell.length_c   1.000
_cell.angle_alpha   90.00
_cell.angle_beta   90.00
_cell.angle_gamma   90.00
#
_symmetry.space_group_name_H-M   'P 1'
#
loop_
_entity.id
_entity.type
_entity.pdbx_description
1 polymer ?
#
loop_
_entity_poly.entity_id
_entity_poly.type
_entity_poly.pdbx_seq_one_letter_code
_entity_poly.pdbx_strand_id
1 'polypeptide(L)'
;MTNYQSVSGSSAENLFIELFSDTFGVEKAGYLYSQYHFYDIYQNSRYADFLLENGGKKIAIEIDDEASHNPSLVSRNKFYDDLLKQNSMVYLGWDVYRWAVHQLQQQPELVKDELRIFLGQHPHFREIEDYLPTQKGKALDGSNLELKDHQQKALDALEEMRKAHESIGLLHHATGTGKTVTAVSDAKCMGKKTLFLAHTIELVEQAAKTFRELWSDVTTGVFADNQKDRDTFVICGSIQSIALHLDEFKEDEFGYLIIDEAHHAAADTYQKVLSYFKPDFTLGLTATPERTDETDILDIFKHTVHRLDIQTAVEIGELVPVRCIRIHTNIDLSKVRFHSVQYHIRDLESKIFVPERNQLIVDTWLQYVKDKRTVIFCASVKHAEEIADRLYQAGIAAEAVSGGMKASLRQEVMERFQKGEVKVLCACDLLNEGWDCPETEVLFMARPTMSKVLYTQQLGRGMRLAEGKESLMVFDFVDNAGQFNMPYSMHRMFRLKEYRPGALVLGNEKQKRAEQGLYEKGERPDAIIDW
;
A
#
# COMPACT_ATOMS: atom_id res chain seq x y z
N MET A 1 17.77 32.03 -36.33
CA MET A 1 16.84 31.59 -37.39
C MET A 1 16.08 30.41 -36.82
N THR A 2 14.87 30.63 -36.45
CA THR A 2 13.97 29.66 -35.81
C THR A 2 13.57 28.62 -36.84
N ASN A 3 14.06 27.38 -36.69
CA ASN A 3 13.63 26.25 -37.50
C ASN A 3 12.27 25.69 -37.06
N TYR A 4 11.29 26.57 -36.91
CA TYR A 4 9.91 26.16 -36.82
C TYR A 4 9.41 25.86 -38.25
N GLN A 5 9.77 24.74 -38.83
CA GLN A 5 8.99 24.18 -39.93
C GLN A 5 7.77 23.52 -39.28
N SER A 6 6.62 24.13 -39.48
CA SER A 6 5.32 23.51 -39.26
C SER A 6 5.14 22.31 -40.18
N VAL A 7 5.74 21.20 -39.80
CA VAL A 7 5.35 19.90 -40.35
C VAL A 7 4.09 19.53 -39.58
N SER A 8 3.03 19.15 -40.26
CA SER A 8 1.77 18.69 -39.70
C SER A 8 2.03 17.45 -38.83
N GLY A 9 2.43 17.68 -37.58
CA GLY A 9 2.55 16.65 -36.57
C GLY A 9 1.17 16.09 -36.21
N SER A 10 1.13 14.91 -35.66
CA SER A 10 -0.10 14.35 -35.12
C SER A 10 -0.66 15.29 -34.03
N SER A 11 -1.96 15.20 -33.74
CA SER A 11 -2.57 16.01 -32.65
C SER A 11 -1.87 15.77 -31.31
N ALA A 12 -1.31 14.60 -31.10
CA ALA A 12 -0.55 14.21 -29.91
C ALA A 12 0.82 14.89 -29.82
N GLU A 13 1.54 14.96 -30.93
CA GLU A 13 2.81 15.68 -31.00
C GLU A 13 2.64 17.18 -30.77
N ASN A 14 1.58 17.78 -31.30
CA ASN A 14 1.27 19.20 -31.05
C ASN A 14 0.97 19.45 -29.57
N LEU A 15 0.20 18.58 -28.92
CA LEU A 15 -0.09 18.66 -27.49
C LEU A 15 1.19 18.55 -26.65
N PHE A 16 2.12 17.65 -27.04
CA PHE A 16 3.42 17.54 -26.38
C PHE A 16 4.24 18.83 -26.52
N ILE A 17 4.30 19.45 -27.70
CA ILE A 17 5.00 20.72 -27.92
C ILE A 17 4.41 21.83 -27.07
N GLU A 18 3.07 21.88 -26.91
CA GLU A 18 2.40 22.84 -26.02
C GLU A 18 2.83 22.63 -24.56
N LEU A 19 2.77 21.42 -24.05
CA LEU A 19 3.20 21.10 -22.68
C LEU A 19 4.68 21.38 -22.44
N PHE A 20 5.53 21.07 -23.43
CA PHE A 20 6.95 21.36 -23.39
C PHE A 20 7.21 22.87 -23.36
N SER A 21 6.49 23.63 -24.20
CA SER A 21 6.59 25.08 -24.27
C SER A 21 6.10 25.76 -22.97
N ASP A 22 5.04 25.24 -22.39
CA ASP A 22 4.52 25.68 -21.10
C ASP A 22 5.51 25.41 -19.97
N THR A 23 6.28 24.32 -20.08
CA THR A 23 7.22 23.89 -19.04
C THR A 23 8.53 24.69 -19.07
N PHE A 24 9.10 24.88 -20.28
CA PHE A 24 10.45 25.42 -20.45
C PHE A 24 10.49 26.77 -21.18
N GLY A 25 9.35 27.22 -21.69
CA GLY A 25 9.24 28.40 -22.53
C GLY A 25 9.27 28.09 -24.04
N VAL A 26 8.53 28.86 -24.82
CA VAL A 26 8.38 28.69 -26.27
C VAL A 26 9.73 28.72 -27.02
N GLU A 27 10.69 29.51 -26.52
CA GLU A 27 12.02 29.61 -27.14
C GLU A 27 12.78 28.27 -27.05
N LYS A 28 12.59 27.51 -25.97
CA LYS A 28 13.26 26.21 -25.76
C LYS A 28 12.64 25.08 -26.57
N ALA A 29 11.39 25.20 -27.02
CA ALA A 29 10.79 24.26 -27.96
C ALA A 29 11.55 24.20 -29.30
N GLY A 30 12.31 25.24 -29.65
CA GLY A 30 13.18 25.26 -30.82
C GLY A 30 14.37 24.27 -30.78
N TYR A 31 14.65 23.63 -29.62
CA TYR A 31 15.64 22.57 -29.49
C TYR A 31 15.06 21.18 -29.83
N LEU A 32 13.74 21.03 -29.95
CA LEU A 32 13.09 19.78 -30.34
C LEU A 32 13.19 19.58 -31.84
N TYR A 33 13.85 18.53 -32.27
CA TYR A 33 13.85 18.07 -33.67
C TYR A 33 12.72 17.05 -33.84
N SER A 34 11.62 17.43 -34.47
CA SER A 34 10.51 16.53 -34.75
C SER A 34 10.84 15.53 -35.87
N GLN A 35 10.28 14.31 -35.75
CA GLN A 35 10.44 13.23 -36.76
C GLN A 35 11.90 12.99 -37.12
N TYR A 36 12.75 12.80 -36.10
CA TYR A 36 14.19 12.65 -36.32
C TYR A 36 14.52 11.28 -36.91
N HIS A 37 15.10 11.30 -38.11
CA HIS A 37 15.47 10.09 -38.84
C HIS A 37 16.73 9.42 -38.27
N PHE A 38 16.69 8.09 -38.10
CA PHE A 38 17.85 7.26 -37.74
C PHE A 38 17.74 5.86 -38.37
N TYR A 39 18.79 5.07 -38.24
CA TYR A 39 18.81 3.67 -38.67
C TYR A 39 18.87 2.76 -37.45
N ASP A 40 18.02 1.71 -37.44
CA ASP A 40 18.09 0.67 -36.42
C ASP A 40 19.33 -0.22 -36.58
N ILE A 41 19.54 -1.17 -35.68
CA ILE A 41 20.69 -2.10 -35.71
C ILE A 41 20.74 -2.97 -36.99
N TYR A 42 19.63 -3.09 -37.71
CA TYR A 42 19.53 -3.81 -38.98
C TYR A 42 19.54 -2.88 -40.20
N GLN A 43 19.87 -1.61 -40.02
CA GLN A 43 19.92 -0.59 -41.09
C GLN A 43 18.55 -0.26 -41.69
N ASN A 44 17.44 -0.54 -40.98
CA ASN A 44 16.13 -0.07 -41.41
C ASN A 44 15.94 1.39 -41.02
N SER A 45 15.27 2.15 -41.87
CA SER A 45 14.91 3.55 -41.61
C SER A 45 13.87 3.67 -40.49
N ARG A 46 14.15 4.50 -39.51
CA ARG A 46 13.31 4.76 -38.34
C ARG A 46 13.19 6.26 -38.05
N TYR A 47 12.15 6.63 -37.34
CA TYR A 47 11.93 8.02 -36.92
C TYR A 47 11.63 8.05 -35.44
N ALA A 48 12.30 8.94 -34.70
CA ALA A 48 11.91 9.31 -33.35
C ALA A 48 10.95 10.50 -33.42
N ASP A 49 9.90 10.55 -32.58
CA ASP A 49 8.91 11.62 -32.65
C ASP A 49 9.58 12.96 -32.37
N PHE A 50 10.43 13.02 -31.34
CA PHE A 50 11.31 14.15 -31.09
C PHE A 50 12.70 13.71 -30.65
N LEU A 51 13.68 14.55 -30.97
CA LEU A 51 15.05 14.43 -30.49
C LEU A 51 15.50 15.74 -29.87
N LEU A 52 16.20 15.65 -28.74
CA LEU A 52 17.01 16.73 -28.18
C LEU A 52 18.49 16.35 -28.32
N GLU A 53 19.29 17.26 -28.82
CA GLU A 53 20.74 17.05 -28.98
C GLU A 53 21.52 18.06 -28.16
N ASN A 54 22.44 17.58 -27.32
CA ASN A 54 23.28 18.44 -26.51
C ASN A 54 24.68 17.85 -26.35
N GLY A 55 25.68 18.53 -26.93
CA GLY A 55 27.07 18.26 -26.64
C GLY A 55 27.53 16.80 -26.89
N GLY A 56 26.87 16.08 -27.78
CA GLY A 56 27.17 14.69 -28.12
C GLY A 56 26.26 13.65 -27.45
N LYS A 57 25.36 14.05 -26.56
CA LYS A 57 24.32 13.17 -26.00
C LYS A 57 22.98 13.44 -26.66
N LYS A 58 22.27 12.40 -27.05
CA LYS A 58 20.96 12.47 -27.69
C LYS A 58 19.89 11.94 -26.74
N ILE A 59 18.77 12.65 -26.69
CA ILE A 59 17.58 12.26 -25.92
C ILE A 59 16.43 12.12 -26.92
N ALA A 60 15.95 10.90 -27.12
CA ALA A 60 14.77 10.62 -27.90
C ALA A 60 13.52 10.70 -27.03
N ILE A 61 12.46 11.30 -27.55
CA ILE A 61 11.16 11.41 -26.92
C ILE A 61 10.14 10.76 -27.85
N GLU A 62 9.36 9.83 -27.34
CA GLU A 62 8.33 9.07 -28.04
C GLU A 62 6.97 9.37 -27.44
N ILE A 63 5.97 9.60 -28.27
CA ILE A 63 4.59 9.84 -27.86
C ILE A 63 3.72 8.68 -28.33
N ASP A 64 3.35 7.83 -27.39
CA ASP A 64 2.68 6.57 -27.69
C ASP A 64 1.15 6.71 -27.63
N ASP A 65 0.49 6.32 -28.71
CA ASP A 65 -0.94 6.08 -28.69
C ASP A 65 -1.22 4.68 -28.10
N GLU A 66 -2.02 4.61 -27.05
CA GLU A 66 -2.36 3.34 -26.39
C GLU A 66 -2.97 2.31 -27.33
N ALA A 67 -3.76 2.75 -28.32
CA ALA A 67 -4.36 1.85 -29.30
C ALA A 67 -3.30 1.21 -30.21
N SER A 68 -2.17 1.87 -30.43
CA SER A 68 -1.11 1.43 -31.34
C SER A 68 0.10 0.76 -30.66
N HIS A 69 0.22 0.86 -29.32
CA HIS A 69 1.35 0.35 -28.54
C HIS A 69 0.96 -0.61 -27.41
N ASN A 70 -0.33 -0.84 -27.13
CA ASN A 70 -0.79 -1.78 -26.12
C ASN A 70 -0.55 -3.23 -26.59
N PRO A 71 0.28 -4.05 -25.86
CA PRO A 71 0.57 -5.43 -26.23
C PRO A 71 -0.65 -6.34 -26.39
N SER A 72 -1.78 -5.96 -25.75
CA SER A 72 -3.05 -6.69 -25.85
C SER A 72 -3.86 -6.33 -27.09
N LEU A 73 -3.57 -5.21 -27.75
CA LEU A 73 -4.32 -4.66 -28.89
C LEU A 73 -3.54 -4.72 -30.20
N VAL A 74 -2.21 -4.74 -30.15
CA VAL A 74 -1.35 -4.78 -31.34
C VAL A 74 -0.90 -6.19 -31.67
N SER A 75 -0.53 -6.42 -32.96
CA SER A 75 0.06 -7.69 -33.34
C SER A 75 1.43 -7.88 -32.68
N ARG A 76 1.80 -9.13 -32.40
CA ARG A 76 3.12 -9.47 -31.83
C ARG A 76 4.28 -8.89 -32.67
N ASN A 77 4.15 -8.90 -33.99
CA ASN A 77 5.17 -8.37 -34.87
C ASN A 77 5.35 -6.86 -34.69
N LYS A 78 4.26 -6.09 -34.53
CA LYS A 78 4.34 -4.65 -34.29
C LYS A 78 4.97 -4.38 -32.91
N PHE A 79 4.58 -5.12 -31.90
CA PHE A 79 5.18 -5.00 -30.57
C PHE A 79 6.69 -5.26 -30.57
N TYR A 80 7.15 -6.32 -31.29
CA TYR A 80 8.58 -6.60 -31.44
C TYR A 80 9.31 -5.52 -32.24
N ASP A 81 8.66 -4.93 -33.24
CA ASP A 81 9.21 -3.84 -34.02
C ASP A 81 9.40 -2.56 -33.20
N ASP A 82 8.44 -2.22 -32.34
CA ASP A 82 8.55 -1.10 -31.39
C ASP A 82 9.68 -1.33 -30.37
N LEU A 83 9.83 -2.53 -29.83
CA LEU A 83 10.95 -2.89 -28.96
C LEU A 83 12.29 -2.78 -29.71
N LEU A 84 12.37 -3.22 -30.95
CA LEU A 84 13.57 -3.11 -31.78
C LEU A 84 13.95 -1.65 -32.00
N LYS A 85 12.98 -0.78 -32.30
CA LYS A 85 13.16 0.67 -32.44
C LYS A 85 13.79 1.25 -31.17
N GLN A 86 13.18 1.01 -30.00
CA GLN A 86 13.67 1.49 -28.71
C GLN A 86 15.06 0.95 -28.37
N ASN A 87 15.27 -0.36 -28.49
CA ASN A 87 16.56 -0.99 -28.20
C ASN A 87 17.67 -0.46 -29.11
N SER A 88 17.35 -0.13 -30.37
CA SER A 88 18.31 0.48 -31.29
C SER A 88 18.73 1.88 -30.87
N MET A 89 17.81 2.73 -30.36
CA MET A 89 18.13 4.05 -29.80
C MET A 89 19.04 3.91 -28.58
N VAL A 90 18.71 2.99 -27.66
CA VAL A 90 19.53 2.72 -26.46
C VAL A 90 20.91 2.20 -26.85
N TYR A 91 21.01 1.29 -27.82
CA TYR A 91 22.28 0.79 -28.33
C TYR A 91 23.16 1.90 -28.97
N LEU A 92 22.52 2.89 -29.61
CA LEU A 92 23.18 4.08 -30.14
C LEU A 92 23.62 5.08 -29.05
N GLY A 93 23.39 4.77 -27.78
CA GLY A 93 23.76 5.60 -26.61
C GLY A 93 22.80 6.76 -26.36
N TRP A 94 21.56 6.69 -26.81
CA TRP A 94 20.56 7.70 -26.59
C TRP A 94 19.79 7.41 -25.30
N ASP A 95 19.43 8.46 -24.55
CA ASP A 95 18.39 8.36 -23.53
C ASP A 95 17.03 8.35 -24.23
N VAL A 96 16.09 7.54 -23.76
CA VAL A 96 14.75 7.42 -24.37
C VAL A 96 13.69 7.64 -23.30
N TYR A 97 12.84 8.65 -23.52
CA TYR A 97 11.68 8.91 -22.68
C TYR A 97 10.40 8.75 -23.47
N ARG A 98 9.37 8.20 -22.86
CA ARG A 98 8.10 7.88 -23.52
C ARG A 98 6.93 8.37 -22.70
N TRP A 99 5.95 8.99 -23.36
CA TRP A 99 4.68 9.40 -22.76
C TRP A 99 3.50 8.89 -23.59
N ALA A 100 2.47 8.40 -22.92
CA ALA A 100 1.23 8.02 -23.57
C ALA A 100 0.38 9.26 -23.91
N VAL A 101 -0.30 9.25 -25.04
CA VAL A 101 -1.22 10.34 -25.43
C VAL A 101 -2.27 10.61 -24.36
N HIS A 102 -2.80 9.56 -23.73
CA HIS A 102 -3.76 9.69 -22.64
C HIS A 102 -3.16 10.44 -21.43
N GLN A 103 -1.90 10.19 -21.12
CA GLN A 103 -1.19 10.89 -20.04
C GLN A 103 -1.05 12.39 -20.35
N LEU A 104 -0.69 12.75 -21.58
CA LEU A 104 -0.63 14.15 -22.01
C LEU A 104 -1.99 14.87 -21.85
N GLN A 105 -3.09 14.16 -22.13
CA GLN A 105 -4.44 14.74 -22.09
C GLN A 105 -5.02 14.82 -20.68
N GLN A 106 -4.82 13.79 -19.86
CA GLN A 106 -5.49 13.66 -18.57
C GLN A 106 -4.62 14.11 -17.39
N GLN A 107 -3.31 14.15 -17.57
CA GLN A 107 -2.36 14.46 -16.49
C GLN A 107 -1.28 15.46 -16.94
N PRO A 108 -1.65 16.61 -17.56
CA PRO A 108 -0.68 17.55 -18.14
C PRO A 108 0.32 18.08 -17.12
N GLU A 109 -0.10 18.37 -15.90
CA GLU A 109 0.80 18.88 -14.86
C GLU A 109 1.83 17.82 -14.41
N LEU A 110 1.43 16.55 -14.35
CA LEU A 110 2.35 15.45 -14.06
C LEU A 110 3.40 15.33 -15.17
N VAL A 111 2.99 15.42 -16.44
CA VAL A 111 3.94 15.39 -17.57
C VAL A 111 4.91 16.56 -17.51
N LYS A 112 4.45 17.77 -17.16
CA LYS A 112 5.32 18.94 -17.00
C LYS A 112 6.35 18.71 -15.88
N ASP A 113 5.96 18.11 -14.77
CA ASP A 113 6.87 17.78 -13.68
C ASP A 113 7.88 16.70 -14.07
N GLU A 114 7.44 15.66 -14.78
CA GLU A 114 8.34 14.63 -15.33
C GLU A 114 9.33 15.22 -16.34
N LEU A 115 8.89 16.13 -17.23
CA LEU A 115 9.76 16.85 -18.15
C LEU A 115 10.84 17.64 -17.41
N ARG A 116 10.50 18.34 -16.35
CA ARG A 116 11.46 19.09 -15.51
C ARG A 116 12.48 18.16 -14.87
N ILE A 117 12.05 17.01 -14.37
CA ILE A 117 12.92 16.02 -13.74
C ILE A 117 13.86 15.37 -14.76
N PHE A 118 13.32 14.84 -15.86
CA PHE A 118 14.10 14.07 -16.81
C PHE A 118 15.03 14.94 -17.67
N LEU A 119 14.59 16.15 -17.99
CA LEU A 119 15.36 17.07 -18.83
C LEU A 119 16.11 18.13 -18.01
N GLY A 120 15.81 18.30 -16.73
CA GLY A 120 16.43 19.32 -15.87
C GLY A 120 17.93 19.16 -15.68
N GLN A 121 18.47 17.95 -15.87
CA GLN A 121 19.91 17.68 -15.89
C GLN A 121 20.57 18.07 -17.23
N HIS A 122 19.79 18.35 -18.25
CA HIS A 122 20.28 18.76 -19.54
C HIS A 122 20.78 20.21 -19.52
N PRO A 123 22.00 20.57 -20.01
CA PRO A 123 22.56 21.90 -19.88
C PRO A 123 21.71 23.04 -20.41
N HIS A 124 20.85 22.82 -21.40
CA HIS A 124 19.92 23.84 -21.91
C HIS A 124 18.72 24.13 -20.96
N PHE A 125 18.50 23.27 -19.96
CA PHE A 125 17.36 23.33 -19.04
C PHE A 125 17.82 23.47 -17.57
N ARG A 126 19.12 23.65 -17.31
CA ARG A 126 19.76 23.73 -16.00
C ARG A 126 19.31 24.89 -15.09
N GLU A 127 18.57 25.83 -15.61
CA GLU A 127 18.06 26.97 -14.84
C GLU A 127 16.97 26.57 -13.81
N ILE A 128 16.67 25.28 -13.69
CA ILE A 128 15.62 24.74 -12.82
C ILE A 128 16.25 23.89 -11.68
N GLU A 129 17.49 24.22 -11.23
CA GLU A 129 18.17 23.47 -10.15
C GLU A 129 17.40 23.46 -8.81
N ASP A 130 16.44 24.36 -8.59
CA ASP A 130 15.67 24.48 -7.34
C ASP A 130 14.22 23.97 -7.44
N TYR A 131 13.82 23.36 -8.57
CA TYR A 131 12.45 22.88 -8.72
C TYR A 131 12.25 21.50 -8.07
N LEU A 132 11.67 21.53 -6.87
CA LEU A 132 11.12 20.32 -6.24
C LEU A 132 9.62 20.28 -6.56
N PRO A 133 9.09 19.16 -7.07
CA PRO A 133 7.65 19.01 -7.28
C PRO A 133 6.91 19.22 -5.97
N THR A 134 6.07 20.24 -5.89
CA THR A 134 5.33 20.60 -4.68
C THR A 134 4.06 19.78 -4.48
N GLN A 135 3.71 18.88 -5.40
CA GLN A 135 2.51 18.06 -5.29
C GLN A 135 2.72 16.60 -5.71
N LYS A 136 2.32 15.73 -4.81
CA LYS A 136 1.81 14.35 -4.99
C LYS A 136 2.42 13.52 -6.10
N GLY A 137 3.53 13.09 -5.82
CA GLY A 137 4.31 12.15 -6.56
C GLY A 137 5.73 12.55 -6.29
N LYS A 138 6.20 12.32 -5.05
CA LYS A 138 7.63 12.29 -4.85
C LYS A 138 8.13 11.34 -5.90
N ALA A 139 8.68 11.88 -7.00
CA ALA A 139 9.63 11.10 -7.76
C ALA A 139 10.61 10.61 -6.70
N LEU A 140 10.59 9.32 -6.45
CA LEU A 140 11.52 8.69 -5.54
C LEU A 140 12.88 8.88 -6.20
N ASP A 141 13.54 9.99 -5.86
CA ASP A 141 14.97 10.08 -6.04
C ASP A 141 15.53 8.94 -5.18
N GLY A 142 15.99 7.87 -5.80
CA GLY A 142 16.43 6.65 -5.13
C GLY A 142 17.65 6.85 -4.22
N SER A 143 18.04 8.10 -3.94
CA SER A 143 19.22 8.43 -3.15
C SER A 143 18.93 9.04 -1.78
N ASN A 144 17.69 9.53 -1.49
CA ASN A 144 17.40 10.13 -0.19
C ASN A 144 15.94 9.90 0.24
N LEU A 145 15.56 8.67 0.56
CA LEU A 145 14.43 8.46 1.44
C LEU A 145 14.86 8.91 2.84
N GLU A 146 14.43 10.09 3.27
CA GLU A 146 14.59 10.47 4.68
C GLU A 146 13.78 9.51 5.52
N LEU A 147 14.49 8.65 6.23
CA LEU A 147 13.85 7.76 7.19
C LEU A 147 13.22 8.59 8.28
N LYS A 148 12.03 8.20 8.70
CA LYS A 148 11.36 8.80 9.84
C LYS A 148 12.16 8.50 11.12
N ASP A 149 12.07 9.37 12.13
CA ASP A 149 12.81 9.21 13.38
C ASP A 149 12.67 7.81 14.02
N HIS A 150 11.47 7.25 14.01
CA HIS A 150 11.25 5.92 14.57
C HIS A 150 11.88 4.80 13.72
N GLN A 151 11.98 4.98 12.41
CA GLN A 151 12.63 4.04 11.51
C GLN A 151 14.15 4.09 11.71
N GLN A 152 14.73 5.28 11.83
CA GLN A 152 16.15 5.43 12.13
C GLN A 152 16.50 4.81 13.48
N LYS A 153 15.73 5.07 14.54
CA LYS A 153 15.92 4.44 15.86
C LYS A 153 15.84 2.90 15.78
N ALA A 154 14.97 2.38 14.94
CA ALA A 154 14.87 0.93 14.73
C ALA A 154 16.11 0.37 14.03
N LEU A 155 16.66 1.07 13.03
CA LEU A 155 17.91 0.69 12.36
C LEU A 155 19.10 0.72 13.32
N ASP A 156 19.22 1.77 14.13
CA ASP A 156 20.27 1.89 15.13
C ASP A 156 20.21 0.74 16.15
N ALA A 157 19.00 0.39 16.61
CA ALA A 157 18.79 -0.72 17.52
C ALA A 157 19.12 -2.10 16.88
N LEU A 158 18.80 -2.29 15.59
CA LEU A 158 19.17 -3.49 14.84
C LEU A 158 20.69 -3.61 14.69
N GLU A 159 21.37 -2.52 14.43
CA GLU A 159 22.84 -2.49 14.36
C GLU A 159 23.49 -2.84 15.70
N GLU A 160 22.99 -2.25 16.81
CA GLU A 160 23.47 -2.56 18.17
C GLU A 160 23.27 -4.04 18.52
N MET A 161 22.12 -4.61 18.16
CA MET A 161 21.84 -6.03 18.38
C MET A 161 22.83 -6.94 17.64
N ARG A 162 23.14 -6.64 16.38
CA ARG A 162 24.16 -7.35 15.60
C ARG A 162 25.56 -7.21 16.18
N LYS A 163 25.92 -6.01 16.68
CA LYS A 163 27.20 -5.80 17.41
C LYS A 163 27.29 -6.64 18.68
N ALA A 164 26.16 -6.92 19.33
CA ALA A 164 26.06 -7.83 20.47
C ALA A 164 26.07 -9.32 20.09
N HIS A 165 26.30 -9.64 18.79
CA HIS A 165 26.30 -11.01 18.24
C HIS A 165 24.96 -11.74 18.33
N GLU A 166 23.85 -11.01 18.42
CA GLU A 166 22.53 -11.60 18.28
C GLU A 166 22.22 -11.83 16.81
N SER A 167 21.62 -12.97 16.50
CA SER A 167 21.32 -13.39 15.11
C SER A 167 19.83 -13.37 14.76
N ILE A 168 18.97 -13.00 15.72
CA ILE A 168 17.52 -13.00 15.53
C ILE A 168 16.85 -11.91 16.35
N GLY A 169 15.90 -11.18 15.75
CA GLY A 169 15.18 -10.12 16.43
C GLY A 169 13.80 -9.84 15.85
N LEU A 170 12.94 -9.18 16.64
CA LEU A 170 11.57 -8.83 16.28
C LEU A 170 11.39 -7.33 16.23
N LEU A 171 10.92 -6.80 15.10
CA LEU A 171 10.47 -5.42 14.95
C LEU A 171 8.95 -5.35 15.21
N HIS A 172 8.57 -4.77 16.33
CA HIS A 172 7.17 -4.57 16.68
C HIS A 172 6.74 -3.14 16.33
N HIS A 173 6.17 -2.95 15.16
CA HIS A 173 5.63 -1.66 14.72
C HIS A 173 4.17 -1.78 14.29
N ALA A 174 3.36 -0.80 14.67
CA ALA A 174 1.95 -0.73 14.27
C ALA A 174 1.77 -0.80 12.74
N THR A 175 0.64 -1.33 12.29
CA THR A 175 0.29 -1.33 10.86
C THR A 175 0.24 0.11 10.33
N GLY A 176 0.82 0.34 9.15
CA GLY A 176 0.83 1.67 8.52
C GLY A 176 2.02 2.57 8.87
N THR A 177 2.91 2.15 9.77
CA THR A 177 4.11 2.95 10.17
C THR A 177 5.35 2.68 9.33
N GLY A 178 5.25 1.86 8.27
CA GLY A 178 6.35 1.61 7.34
C GLY A 178 7.33 0.50 7.77
N LYS A 179 6.86 -0.58 8.40
CA LYS A 179 7.68 -1.76 8.75
C LYS A 179 8.54 -2.27 7.60
N THR A 180 7.93 -2.45 6.43
CA THR A 180 8.62 -2.94 5.22
C THR A 180 9.72 -1.99 4.78
N VAL A 181 9.49 -0.67 4.83
CA VAL A 181 10.50 0.37 4.54
C VAL A 181 11.69 0.24 5.49
N THR A 182 11.44 0.09 6.80
CA THR A 182 12.49 -0.12 7.80
C THR A 182 13.30 -1.39 7.49
N ALA A 183 12.63 -2.50 7.20
CA ALA A 183 13.28 -3.78 6.91
C ALA A 183 14.10 -3.74 5.61
N VAL A 184 13.62 -3.09 4.55
CA VAL A 184 14.36 -2.90 3.30
C VAL A 184 15.58 -2.02 3.52
N SER A 185 15.44 -0.93 4.31
CA SER A 185 16.57 -0.05 4.66
C SER A 185 17.64 -0.80 5.46
N ASP A 186 17.22 -1.65 6.39
CA ASP A 186 18.15 -2.50 7.14
C ASP A 186 18.85 -3.54 6.25
N ALA A 187 18.11 -4.18 5.33
CA ALA A 187 18.67 -5.11 4.35
C ALA A 187 19.73 -4.43 3.46
N LYS A 188 19.45 -3.19 3.04
CA LYS A 188 20.41 -2.37 2.28
C LYS A 188 21.67 -2.06 3.11
N CYS A 189 21.52 -1.73 4.39
CA CYS A 189 22.66 -1.53 5.29
C CYS A 189 23.47 -2.80 5.51
N MET A 190 22.82 -3.96 5.63
CA MET A 190 23.51 -5.25 5.75
C MET A 190 24.26 -5.65 4.47
N GLY A 191 23.74 -5.30 3.29
CA GLY A 191 24.35 -5.61 1.99
C GLY A 191 24.50 -7.12 1.73
N LYS A 192 23.65 -7.95 2.30
CA LYS A 192 23.65 -9.41 2.17
C LYS A 192 22.54 -9.88 1.24
N LYS A 193 22.77 -11.04 0.58
CA LYS A 193 21.71 -11.71 -0.18
C LYS A 193 20.51 -11.94 0.75
N THR A 194 19.33 -11.46 0.37
CA THR A 194 18.18 -11.35 1.26
C THR A 194 17.02 -12.20 0.77
N LEU A 195 16.38 -12.93 1.69
CA LEU A 195 15.10 -13.60 1.48
C LEU A 195 14.03 -12.90 2.33
N PHE A 196 13.03 -12.31 1.67
CA PHE A 196 11.86 -11.73 2.32
C PHE A 196 10.68 -12.70 2.17
N LEU A 197 10.05 -13.06 3.28
CA LEU A 197 8.95 -14.01 3.34
C LEU A 197 7.66 -13.35 3.78
N ALA A 198 6.60 -13.57 3.02
CA ALA A 198 5.23 -13.20 3.38
C ALA A 198 4.27 -14.35 3.09
N HIS A 199 3.06 -14.29 3.63
CA HIS A 199 2.09 -15.39 3.51
C HIS A 199 1.08 -15.18 2.38
N THR A 200 0.94 -13.98 1.82
CA THR A 200 0.11 -13.70 0.64
C THR A 200 0.95 -13.20 -0.54
N ILE A 201 0.46 -13.42 -1.75
CA ILE A 201 1.12 -12.99 -2.99
C ILE A 201 1.16 -11.45 -3.06
N GLU A 202 0.08 -10.79 -2.64
CA GLU A 202 -0.03 -9.34 -2.63
C GLU A 202 1.06 -8.69 -1.75
N LEU A 203 1.34 -9.26 -0.57
CA LEU A 203 2.42 -8.80 0.32
C LEU A 203 3.80 -9.03 -0.27
N VAL A 204 3.99 -10.16 -0.96
CA VAL A 204 5.23 -10.47 -1.67
C VAL A 204 5.50 -9.45 -2.79
N GLU A 205 4.49 -9.14 -3.60
CA GLU A 205 4.58 -8.16 -4.69
C GLU A 205 4.83 -6.75 -4.15
N GLN A 206 4.13 -6.36 -3.08
CA GLN A 206 4.33 -5.07 -2.41
C GLN A 206 5.74 -4.94 -1.84
N ALA A 207 6.26 -5.99 -1.20
CA ALA A 207 7.63 -6.00 -0.71
C ALA A 207 8.64 -5.90 -1.85
N ALA A 208 8.47 -6.68 -2.92
CA ALA A 208 9.34 -6.64 -4.09
C ALA A 208 9.35 -5.25 -4.75
N LYS A 209 8.20 -4.58 -4.82
CA LYS A 209 8.11 -3.19 -5.28
C LYS A 209 8.91 -2.27 -4.36
N THR A 210 8.74 -2.36 -3.04
CA THR A 210 9.47 -1.56 -2.06
C THR A 210 10.98 -1.78 -2.14
N PHE A 211 11.44 -3.02 -2.33
CA PHE A 211 12.85 -3.32 -2.55
C PHE A 211 13.40 -2.65 -3.81
N ARG A 212 12.69 -2.72 -4.94
CA ARG A 212 13.10 -2.09 -6.20
C ARG A 212 13.18 -0.57 -6.08
N GLU A 213 12.26 0.03 -5.32
CA GLU A 213 12.22 1.48 -5.09
C GLU A 213 13.33 1.97 -4.16
N LEU A 214 13.62 1.25 -3.07
CA LEU A 214 14.56 1.69 -2.04
C LEU A 214 15.98 1.16 -2.22
N TRP A 215 16.13 0.05 -2.89
CA TRP A 215 17.42 -0.61 -3.13
C TRP A 215 17.57 -0.98 -4.61
N SER A 216 17.53 0.03 -5.47
CA SER A 216 17.59 -0.12 -6.94
C SER A 216 18.90 -0.72 -7.47
N ASP A 217 19.99 -0.66 -6.67
CA ASP A 217 21.31 -1.14 -7.07
C ASP A 217 21.41 -2.67 -7.12
N VAL A 218 20.41 -3.39 -6.63
CA VAL A 218 20.39 -4.86 -6.60
C VAL A 218 19.19 -5.42 -7.36
N THR A 219 19.35 -6.64 -7.85
CA THR A 219 18.26 -7.35 -8.52
C THR A 219 17.26 -7.89 -7.50
N THR A 220 15.96 -7.63 -7.72
CA THR A 220 14.86 -8.12 -6.87
C THR A 220 13.90 -8.98 -7.68
N GLY A 221 13.73 -10.22 -7.27
CA GLY A 221 12.84 -11.22 -7.86
C GLY A 221 11.67 -11.60 -6.96
N VAL A 222 10.68 -12.24 -7.55
CA VAL A 222 9.51 -12.81 -6.87
C VAL A 222 9.54 -14.34 -6.96
N PHE A 223 9.27 -15.02 -5.84
CA PHE A 223 9.16 -16.47 -5.76
C PHE A 223 7.81 -16.87 -5.15
N ALA A 224 6.75 -16.77 -5.95
CA ALA A 224 5.39 -17.06 -5.54
C ALA A 224 4.58 -17.57 -6.74
N ASP A 225 3.57 -18.41 -6.49
CA ASP A 225 2.69 -18.98 -7.50
C ASP A 225 3.44 -19.48 -8.74
N ASN A 226 3.20 -18.89 -9.92
CA ASN A 226 3.83 -19.26 -11.19
C ASN A 226 5.17 -18.54 -11.45
N GLN A 227 5.53 -17.53 -10.66
CA GLN A 227 6.78 -16.79 -10.78
C GLN A 227 7.83 -17.38 -9.84
N LYS A 228 9.01 -17.75 -10.38
CA LYS A 228 10.09 -18.44 -9.67
C LYS A 228 11.45 -17.80 -9.97
N ASP A 229 11.59 -16.51 -9.67
CA ASP A 229 12.85 -15.78 -9.88
C ASP A 229 13.89 -16.22 -8.84
N ARG A 230 14.97 -16.85 -9.29
CA ARG A 230 16.03 -17.38 -8.39
C ARG A 230 17.33 -16.59 -8.46
N ASP A 231 17.69 -16.12 -9.64
CA ASP A 231 19.00 -15.52 -9.91
C ASP A 231 19.02 -14.02 -9.57
N THR A 232 18.46 -13.69 -8.39
CA THR A 232 18.38 -12.32 -7.90
C THR A 232 19.03 -12.18 -6.53
N PHE A 233 19.49 -10.96 -6.21
CA PHE A 233 20.13 -10.68 -4.93
C PHE A 233 19.12 -10.64 -3.78
N VAL A 234 17.93 -10.10 -4.06
CA VAL A 234 16.79 -10.14 -3.15
C VAL A 234 15.71 -11.04 -3.74
N ILE A 235 15.22 -11.98 -2.97
CA ILE A 235 14.06 -12.80 -3.32
C ILE A 235 12.93 -12.47 -2.35
N CYS A 236 11.79 -11.99 -2.88
CA CYS A 236 10.55 -11.87 -2.13
C CYS A 236 9.69 -13.12 -2.42
N GLY A 237 9.51 -13.97 -1.42
CA GLY A 237 8.86 -15.27 -1.59
C GLY A 237 7.60 -15.44 -0.74
N SER A 238 6.61 -16.16 -1.28
CA SER A 238 5.55 -16.68 -0.40
C SER A 238 6.09 -17.85 0.42
N ILE A 239 5.74 -17.87 1.70
CA ILE A 239 6.23 -18.93 2.61
C ILE A 239 5.87 -20.33 2.10
N GLN A 240 4.69 -20.47 1.48
CA GLN A 240 4.24 -21.74 0.93
C GLN A 240 5.10 -22.18 -0.26
N SER A 241 5.40 -21.25 -1.19
CA SER A 241 6.25 -21.55 -2.35
C SER A 241 7.67 -21.90 -1.94
N ILE A 242 8.26 -21.15 -1.01
CA ILE A 242 9.62 -21.44 -0.52
C ILE A 242 9.67 -22.77 0.21
N ALA A 243 8.70 -23.07 1.10
CA ALA A 243 8.64 -24.34 1.84
C ALA A 243 8.50 -25.59 0.95
N LEU A 244 7.91 -25.44 -0.24
CA LEU A 244 7.75 -26.51 -1.23
C LEU A 244 9.00 -26.75 -2.08
N HIS A 245 9.89 -25.77 -2.20
CA HIS A 245 11.05 -25.77 -3.09
C HIS A 245 12.38 -25.56 -2.34
N LEU A 246 12.46 -25.94 -1.05
CA LEU A 246 13.66 -25.77 -0.24
C LEU A 246 14.90 -26.45 -0.84
N ASP A 247 14.71 -27.60 -1.48
CA ASP A 247 15.76 -28.35 -2.17
C ASP A 247 16.41 -27.61 -3.34
N GLU A 248 15.77 -26.56 -3.83
CA GLU A 248 16.32 -25.69 -4.86
C GLU A 248 17.29 -24.64 -4.30
N PHE A 249 17.35 -24.42 -3.00
CA PHE A 249 18.16 -23.42 -2.31
C PHE A 249 19.22 -24.08 -1.44
N LYS A 250 20.37 -23.41 -1.26
CA LYS A 250 21.35 -23.82 -0.26
C LYS A 250 20.97 -23.30 1.12
N GLU A 251 21.30 -24.04 2.18
CA GLU A 251 21.01 -23.64 3.56
C GLU A 251 21.66 -22.31 3.95
N ASP A 252 22.82 -21.99 3.38
CA ASP A 252 23.63 -20.79 3.61
C ASP A 252 23.48 -19.72 2.49
N GLU A 253 22.48 -19.87 1.62
CA GLU A 253 22.32 -19.00 0.45
C GLU A 253 22.01 -17.55 0.80
N PHE A 254 21.24 -17.32 1.85
CA PHE A 254 20.81 -16.02 2.28
C PHE A 254 21.49 -15.59 3.58
N GLY A 255 22.18 -14.46 3.55
CA GLY A 255 22.76 -13.88 4.77
C GLY A 255 21.72 -13.12 5.60
N TYR A 256 20.59 -12.72 5.00
CA TYR A 256 19.51 -12.05 5.71
C TYR A 256 18.15 -12.66 5.39
N LEU A 257 17.41 -12.99 6.43
CA LEU A 257 16.05 -13.51 6.35
C LEU A 257 15.08 -12.54 7.01
N ILE A 258 14.07 -12.09 6.28
CA ILE A 258 13.02 -11.20 6.79
C ILE A 258 11.68 -11.92 6.72
N ILE A 259 10.93 -11.92 7.82
CA ILE A 259 9.62 -12.56 7.93
C ILE A 259 8.58 -11.50 8.23
N ASP A 260 7.72 -11.22 7.25
CA ASP A 260 6.59 -10.33 7.46
C ASP A 260 5.44 -11.07 8.15
N GLU A 261 4.65 -10.32 8.91
CA GLU A 261 3.59 -10.82 9.80
C GLU A 261 4.09 -12.02 10.64
N ALA A 262 5.22 -11.80 11.31
CA ALA A 262 5.96 -12.80 12.09
C ALA A 262 5.12 -13.50 13.18
N HIS A 263 3.91 -13.01 13.51
CA HIS A 263 2.98 -13.71 14.37
C HIS A 263 2.49 -15.05 13.80
N HIS A 264 2.73 -15.33 12.51
CA HIS A 264 2.53 -16.64 11.89
C HIS A 264 3.73 -17.58 12.03
N ALA A 265 4.88 -17.12 12.55
CA ALA A 265 6.13 -17.90 12.56
C ALA A 265 6.06 -19.22 13.34
N ALA A 266 5.11 -19.38 14.26
CA ALA A 266 4.89 -20.63 14.98
C ALA A 266 4.22 -21.74 14.14
N ALA A 267 3.70 -21.45 12.94
CA ALA A 267 3.10 -22.46 12.08
C ALA A 267 4.16 -23.37 11.46
N ASP A 268 3.83 -24.66 11.28
CA ASP A 268 4.75 -25.70 10.80
C ASP A 268 5.50 -25.31 9.51
N THR A 269 4.81 -24.64 8.58
CA THR A 269 5.41 -24.21 7.31
C THR A 269 6.53 -23.19 7.54
N TYR A 270 6.35 -22.24 8.48
CA TYR A 270 7.37 -21.27 8.85
C TYR A 270 8.53 -21.95 9.58
N GLN A 271 8.23 -22.85 10.53
CA GLN A 271 9.25 -23.59 11.28
C GLN A 271 10.13 -24.44 10.35
N LYS A 272 9.54 -25.05 9.31
CA LYS A 272 10.27 -25.78 8.28
C LYS A 272 11.29 -24.89 7.55
N VAL A 273 10.90 -23.67 7.16
CA VAL A 273 11.77 -22.74 6.44
C VAL A 273 12.84 -22.15 7.36
N LEU A 274 12.46 -21.76 8.59
CA LEU A 274 13.38 -21.23 9.60
C LEU A 274 14.46 -22.23 10.02
N SER A 275 14.12 -23.51 10.10
CA SER A 275 15.07 -24.57 10.45
C SER A 275 15.99 -24.96 9.29
N TYR A 276 15.59 -24.67 8.05
CA TYR A 276 16.39 -24.99 6.87
C TYR A 276 17.51 -23.97 6.62
N PHE A 277 17.16 -22.68 6.58
CA PHE A 277 18.13 -21.62 6.29
C PHE A 277 18.99 -21.26 7.50
N LYS A 278 20.25 -20.90 7.22
CA LYS A 278 21.26 -20.47 8.21
C LYS A 278 21.75 -19.05 7.92
N PRO A 279 20.87 -18.03 8.02
CA PRO A 279 21.26 -16.66 7.75
C PRO A 279 22.17 -16.09 8.86
N ASP A 280 22.91 -15.03 8.54
CA ASP A 280 23.66 -14.27 9.54
C ASP A 280 22.71 -13.55 10.51
N PHE A 281 21.54 -13.10 10.00
CA PHE A 281 20.52 -12.45 10.81
C PHE A 281 19.10 -12.76 10.30
N THR A 282 18.17 -12.94 11.25
CA THR A 282 16.73 -13.11 10.97
C THR A 282 15.93 -12.00 11.62
N LEU A 283 15.12 -11.27 10.85
CA LEU A 283 14.23 -10.22 11.32
C LEU A 283 12.76 -10.62 11.17
N GLY A 284 12.03 -10.67 12.26
CA GLY A 284 10.57 -10.74 12.24
C GLY A 284 9.94 -9.35 12.25
N LEU A 285 8.91 -9.15 11.44
CA LEU A 285 8.09 -7.93 11.42
C LEU A 285 6.69 -8.28 11.92
N THR A 286 6.17 -7.52 12.88
CA THR A 286 4.79 -7.72 13.35
C THR A 286 4.17 -6.42 13.87
N ALA A 287 2.86 -6.28 13.74
CA ALA A 287 2.09 -5.24 14.41
C ALA A 287 1.54 -5.69 15.78
N THR A 288 1.50 -7.00 16.03
CA THR A 288 0.96 -7.61 17.25
C THR A 288 1.85 -8.78 17.67
N PRO A 289 2.74 -8.59 18.63
CA PRO A 289 3.62 -9.68 19.10
C PRO A 289 2.88 -10.72 19.95
N GLU A 290 1.73 -10.33 20.52
CA GLU A 290 0.94 -11.23 21.35
C GLU A 290 0.06 -12.11 20.48
N ARG A 291 0.32 -13.42 20.48
CA ARG A 291 -0.56 -14.43 19.92
C ARG A 291 -1.53 -14.96 20.99
N THR A 292 -2.73 -15.34 20.58
CA THR A 292 -3.76 -15.87 21.46
C THR A 292 -3.70 -17.39 21.62
N ASP A 293 -2.81 -18.07 20.90
CA ASP A 293 -2.58 -19.51 20.93
C ASP A 293 -1.19 -19.77 21.51
N GLU A 294 -1.15 -20.41 22.62
CA GLU A 294 -0.15 -21.01 23.53
C GLU A 294 1.36 -20.86 23.21
N THR A 295 1.79 -20.43 22.01
CA THR A 295 3.20 -20.24 21.66
C THR A 295 3.52 -18.74 21.58
N ASP A 296 4.36 -18.27 22.49
CA ASP A 296 4.85 -16.90 22.46
C ASP A 296 5.81 -16.73 21.27
N ILE A 297 5.54 -15.76 20.40
CA ILE A 297 6.41 -15.42 19.29
C ILE A 297 7.82 -15.01 19.76
N LEU A 298 7.93 -14.54 21.00
CA LEU A 298 9.19 -14.22 21.66
C LEU A 298 10.03 -15.46 21.97
N ASP A 299 9.44 -16.67 22.03
CA ASP A 299 10.20 -17.92 22.13
C ASP A 299 11.02 -18.16 20.86
N ILE A 300 10.52 -17.68 19.70
CA ILE A 300 11.21 -17.77 18.40
C ILE A 300 12.21 -16.63 18.23
N PHE A 301 11.74 -15.37 18.37
CA PHE A 301 12.54 -14.19 18.08
C PHE A 301 13.34 -13.65 19.26
N LYS A 302 13.16 -14.20 20.45
CA LYS A 302 13.86 -13.89 21.71
C LYS A 302 13.77 -12.45 22.19
N HIS A 303 14.03 -11.47 21.31
CA HIS A 303 14.11 -10.05 21.65
C HIS A 303 13.29 -9.18 20.72
N THR A 304 12.56 -8.24 21.29
CA THR A 304 11.98 -7.11 20.54
C THR A 304 13.04 -6.02 20.41
N VAL A 305 13.49 -5.78 19.18
CA VAL A 305 14.54 -4.80 18.86
C VAL A 305 14.05 -3.38 19.07
N HIS A 306 12.88 -3.06 18.50
CA HIS A 306 12.25 -1.75 18.62
C HIS A 306 10.73 -1.92 18.66
N ARG A 307 10.09 -1.09 19.49
CA ARG A 307 8.63 -1.13 19.66
C ARG A 307 8.00 0.21 19.31
N LEU A 308 7.01 0.17 18.43
CA LEU A 308 6.13 1.30 18.10
C LEU A 308 4.69 0.79 18.05
N ASP A 309 4.00 0.79 19.16
CA ASP A 309 2.58 0.42 19.23
C ASP A 309 1.68 1.53 18.67
N ILE A 310 0.40 1.19 18.45
CA ILE A 310 -0.59 2.11 17.84
C ILE A 310 -0.72 3.41 18.65
N GLN A 311 -0.74 3.33 19.99
CA GLN A 311 -0.91 4.52 20.83
C GLN A 311 0.28 5.46 20.66
N THR A 312 1.50 4.94 20.77
CA THR A 312 2.73 5.71 20.57
C THR A 312 2.80 6.29 19.15
N ALA A 313 2.41 5.50 18.13
CA ALA A 313 2.40 5.97 16.75
C ALA A 313 1.44 7.15 16.53
N VAL A 314 0.29 7.15 17.18
CA VAL A 314 -0.63 8.31 17.16
C VAL A 314 -0.08 9.50 17.96
N GLU A 315 0.56 9.25 19.10
CA GLU A 315 1.16 10.30 19.94
C GLU A 315 2.26 11.08 19.21
N ILE A 316 3.11 10.38 18.43
CA ILE A 316 4.17 11.00 17.63
C ILE A 316 3.69 11.50 16.25
N GLY A 317 2.42 11.30 15.89
CA GLY A 317 1.85 11.78 14.64
C GLY A 317 2.12 10.91 13.40
N GLU A 318 2.52 9.66 13.58
CA GLU A 318 2.72 8.69 12.49
C GLU A 318 1.43 8.02 12.02
N LEU A 319 0.42 8.03 12.86
CA LEU A 319 -0.94 7.58 12.57
C LEU A 319 -1.95 8.66 12.97
N VAL A 320 -3.09 8.71 12.29
CA VAL A 320 -4.16 9.65 12.66
C VAL A 320 -4.82 9.25 13.99
N PRO A 321 -5.32 10.21 14.77
CA PRO A 321 -6.12 9.95 15.94
C PRO A 321 -7.41 9.21 15.59
N VAL A 322 -7.97 8.49 16.55
CA VAL A 322 -9.17 7.66 16.36
C VAL A 322 -10.30 8.14 17.23
N ARG A 323 -11.47 8.33 16.63
CA ARG A 323 -12.76 8.52 17.29
C ARG A 323 -13.58 7.26 17.18
N CYS A 324 -14.36 6.94 18.22
CA CYS A 324 -15.18 5.74 18.23
C CYS A 324 -16.64 6.06 18.56
N ILE A 325 -17.55 5.46 17.80
CA ILE A 325 -18.96 5.36 18.12
C ILE A 325 -19.27 3.89 18.31
N ARG A 326 -19.68 3.54 19.52
CA ARG A 326 -20.06 2.17 19.87
C ARG A 326 -21.56 1.99 19.63
N ILE A 327 -21.91 0.95 18.88
CA ILE A 327 -23.28 0.60 18.58
C ILE A 327 -23.58 -0.75 19.25
N HIS A 328 -24.42 -0.72 20.28
CA HIS A 328 -24.91 -1.95 20.89
C HIS A 328 -26.02 -2.55 20.04
N THR A 329 -25.91 -3.85 19.78
CA THR A 329 -26.97 -4.61 19.14
C THR A 329 -27.59 -5.59 20.15
N ASN A 330 -28.81 -6.04 19.87
CA ASN A 330 -29.49 -7.06 20.66
C ASN A 330 -29.15 -8.49 20.22
N ILE A 331 -28.19 -8.66 19.33
CA ILE A 331 -27.74 -9.97 18.85
C ILE A 331 -27.00 -10.71 19.97
N ASP A 332 -27.38 -11.97 20.19
CA ASP A 332 -26.77 -12.85 21.18
C ASP A 332 -25.83 -13.88 20.51
N LEU A 333 -24.53 -13.69 20.71
CA LEU A 333 -23.45 -14.55 20.25
C LEU A 333 -23.06 -15.64 21.28
N SER A 334 -23.69 -15.68 22.45
CA SER A 334 -23.28 -16.58 23.56
C SER A 334 -23.24 -18.06 23.17
N LYS A 335 -24.08 -18.47 22.21
CA LYS A 335 -24.20 -19.83 21.71
C LYS A 335 -23.45 -20.09 20.39
N VAL A 336 -22.73 -19.09 19.84
CA VAL A 336 -21.93 -19.26 18.64
C VAL A 336 -20.70 -20.10 18.99
N ARG A 337 -20.52 -21.21 18.29
CA ARG A 337 -19.33 -22.03 18.47
C ARG A 337 -18.08 -21.29 18.02
N PHE A 338 -16.99 -21.58 18.69
CA PHE A 338 -15.69 -20.99 18.36
C PHE A 338 -14.58 -22.03 18.61
N HIS A 339 -13.47 -21.83 17.93
CA HIS A 339 -12.24 -22.58 18.13
C HIS A 339 -11.09 -21.58 18.26
N SER A 340 -10.33 -21.66 19.37
CA SER A 340 -9.32 -20.67 19.70
C SER A 340 -9.94 -19.25 19.72
N VAL A 341 -9.51 -18.36 18.84
CA VAL A 341 -9.97 -16.96 18.72
C VAL A 341 -10.86 -16.71 17.50
N GLN A 342 -11.41 -17.77 16.91
CA GLN A 342 -12.22 -17.66 15.68
C GLN A 342 -13.62 -18.23 15.92
N TYR A 343 -14.63 -17.45 15.59
CA TYR A 343 -16.01 -17.96 15.52
C TYR A 343 -16.18 -18.94 14.36
N HIS A 344 -17.03 -19.92 14.57
CA HIS A 344 -17.47 -20.79 13.48
C HIS A 344 -18.34 -19.97 12.51
N ILE A 345 -17.85 -19.75 11.28
CA ILE A 345 -18.41 -18.80 10.32
C ILE A 345 -19.90 -19.01 10.08
N ARG A 346 -20.35 -20.25 9.83
CA ARG A 346 -21.78 -20.53 9.58
C ARG A 346 -22.68 -20.21 10.76
N ASP A 347 -22.21 -20.47 11.98
CA ASP A 347 -22.97 -20.17 13.20
C ASP A 347 -23.04 -18.65 13.42
N LEU A 348 -21.93 -17.95 13.20
CA LEU A 348 -21.87 -16.51 13.27
C LEU A 348 -22.82 -15.86 12.25
N GLU A 349 -22.72 -16.26 10.98
CA GLU A 349 -23.62 -15.78 9.92
C GLU A 349 -25.10 -15.95 10.30
N SER A 350 -25.47 -17.13 10.82
CA SER A 350 -26.86 -17.40 11.20
C SER A 350 -27.39 -16.44 12.28
N LYS A 351 -26.52 -15.77 13.02
CA LYS A 351 -26.86 -14.85 14.10
C LYS A 351 -26.81 -13.40 13.68
N ILE A 352 -25.78 -12.99 12.90
CA ILE A 352 -25.57 -11.59 12.55
C ILE A 352 -26.20 -11.21 11.20
N PHE A 353 -26.45 -12.17 10.32
CA PHE A 353 -27.09 -11.94 9.03
C PHE A 353 -28.61 -11.85 9.19
N VAL A 354 -29.06 -10.82 9.90
CA VAL A 354 -30.47 -10.51 10.12
C VAL A 354 -30.81 -9.15 9.49
N PRO A 355 -31.99 -9.03 8.83
CA PRO A 355 -32.36 -7.83 8.10
C PRO A 355 -32.29 -6.55 8.92
N GLU A 356 -32.66 -6.62 10.20
CA GLU A 356 -32.69 -5.49 11.13
C GLU A 356 -31.28 -4.99 11.45
N ARG A 357 -30.31 -5.89 11.66
CA ARG A 357 -28.91 -5.53 11.90
C ARG A 357 -28.27 -4.94 10.64
N ASN A 358 -28.54 -5.51 9.48
CA ASN A 358 -28.06 -4.98 8.22
C ASN A 358 -28.65 -3.58 7.93
N GLN A 359 -29.94 -3.38 8.25
CA GLN A 359 -30.56 -2.07 8.14
C GLN A 359 -29.95 -1.06 9.12
N LEU A 360 -29.69 -1.45 10.36
CA LEU A 360 -28.98 -0.61 11.34
C LEU A 360 -27.62 -0.12 10.81
N ILE A 361 -26.85 -0.99 10.15
CA ILE A 361 -25.55 -0.62 9.55
C ILE A 361 -25.76 0.46 8.48
N VAL A 362 -26.74 0.28 7.59
CA VAL A 362 -27.06 1.24 6.52
C VAL A 362 -27.57 2.56 7.09
N ASP A 363 -28.52 2.51 8.03
CA ASP A 363 -29.09 3.71 8.67
C ASP A 363 -28.02 4.50 9.41
N THR A 364 -27.12 3.81 10.10
CA THR A 364 -25.96 4.44 10.76
C THR A 364 -25.10 5.18 9.76
N TRP A 365 -24.79 4.57 8.61
CA TRP A 365 -24.00 5.22 7.58
C TRP A 365 -24.71 6.47 7.03
N LEU A 366 -25.98 6.36 6.67
CA LEU A 366 -26.78 7.46 6.14
C LEU A 366 -26.89 8.63 7.12
N GLN A 367 -27.03 8.34 8.40
CA GLN A 367 -27.24 9.36 9.42
C GLN A 367 -25.94 10.09 9.81
N TYR A 368 -24.79 9.37 9.93
CA TYR A 368 -23.60 9.89 10.59
C TYR A 368 -22.40 10.09 9.65
N VAL A 369 -22.32 9.36 8.52
CA VAL A 369 -21.11 9.34 7.69
C VAL A 369 -21.18 10.29 6.51
N LYS A 370 -22.34 10.36 5.87
CA LYS A 370 -22.62 11.21 4.71
C LYS A 370 -21.71 10.88 3.50
N ASP A 371 -20.67 11.69 3.24
CA ASP A 371 -19.88 11.62 2.01
C ASP A 371 -18.45 11.07 2.21
N LYS A 372 -18.16 10.52 3.38
CA LYS A 372 -16.80 10.06 3.72
C LYS A 372 -16.50 8.67 3.18
N ARG A 373 -15.25 8.47 2.73
CA ARG A 373 -14.80 7.14 2.29
C ARG A 373 -14.80 6.15 3.43
N THR A 374 -15.58 5.08 3.25
CA THR A 374 -15.89 4.10 4.30
C THR A 374 -15.51 2.70 3.89
N VAL A 375 -14.92 1.94 4.81
CA VAL A 375 -14.77 0.50 4.70
C VAL A 375 -15.64 -0.18 5.76
N ILE A 376 -16.46 -1.15 5.34
CA ILE A 376 -17.30 -1.97 6.21
C ILE A 376 -16.73 -3.39 6.21
N PHE A 377 -16.21 -3.83 7.36
CA PHE A 377 -15.73 -5.21 7.52
C PHE A 377 -16.90 -6.14 7.81
N CYS A 378 -17.18 -7.04 6.88
CA CYS A 378 -18.31 -7.97 6.89
C CYS A 378 -17.88 -9.38 7.27
N ALA A 379 -18.78 -10.18 7.82
CA ALA A 379 -18.48 -11.52 8.29
C ALA A 379 -18.44 -12.57 7.17
N SER A 380 -19.10 -12.32 6.06
CA SER A 380 -19.09 -13.19 4.89
C SER A 380 -19.29 -12.39 3.60
N VAL A 381 -19.05 -13.05 2.47
CA VAL A 381 -19.28 -12.47 1.13
C VAL A 381 -20.73 -12.04 0.97
N LYS A 382 -21.68 -12.90 1.34
CA LYS A 382 -23.12 -12.58 1.27
C LYS A 382 -23.49 -11.37 2.13
N HIS A 383 -22.87 -11.25 3.31
CA HIS A 383 -23.08 -10.10 4.20
C HIS A 383 -22.57 -8.81 3.56
N ALA A 384 -21.40 -8.86 2.90
CA ALA A 384 -20.83 -7.73 2.19
C ALA A 384 -21.71 -7.31 0.98
N GLU A 385 -22.15 -8.26 0.19
CA GLU A 385 -23.03 -8.03 -0.96
C GLU A 385 -24.38 -7.42 -0.52
N GLU A 386 -25.01 -7.97 0.52
CA GLU A 386 -26.30 -7.47 1.03
C GLU A 386 -26.21 -6.02 1.53
N ILE A 387 -25.14 -5.67 2.26
CA ILE A 387 -24.95 -4.30 2.75
C ILE A 387 -24.64 -3.35 1.59
N ALA A 388 -23.80 -3.75 0.65
CA ALA A 388 -23.49 -2.96 -0.53
C ALA A 388 -24.74 -2.69 -1.38
N ASP A 389 -25.57 -3.72 -1.61
CA ASP A 389 -26.83 -3.59 -2.35
C ASP A 389 -27.82 -2.64 -1.67
N ARG A 390 -27.98 -2.72 -0.36
CA ARG A 390 -28.86 -1.82 0.41
C ARG A 390 -28.38 -0.36 0.34
N LEU A 391 -27.07 -0.11 0.48
CA LEU A 391 -26.49 1.21 0.32
C LEU A 391 -26.67 1.74 -1.10
N TYR A 392 -26.47 0.89 -2.11
CA TYR A 392 -26.68 1.24 -3.51
C TYR A 392 -28.15 1.60 -3.79
N GLN A 393 -29.10 0.83 -3.26
CA GLN A 393 -30.54 1.15 -3.33
C GLN A 393 -30.90 2.46 -2.63
N ALA A 394 -30.13 2.85 -1.60
CA ALA A 394 -30.26 4.14 -0.94
C ALA A 394 -29.55 5.29 -1.68
N GLY A 395 -29.00 5.04 -2.88
CA GLY A 395 -28.35 6.04 -3.73
C GLY A 395 -26.87 6.28 -3.41
N ILE A 396 -26.22 5.37 -2.67
CA ILE A 396 -24.82 5.47 -2.29
C ILE A 396 -23.98 4.56 -3.20
N ALA A 397 -22.89 5.10 -3.75
CA ALA A 397 -21.92 4.31 -4.52
C ALA A 397 -21.17 3.34 -3.59
N ALA A 398 -21.71 2.13 -3.44
CA ALA A 398 -21.19 1.07 -2.59
C ALA A 398 -20.94 -0.19 -3.39
N GLU A 399 -19.83 -0.87 -3.11
CA GLU A 399 -19.47 -2.13 -3.76
C GLU A 399 -18.92 -3.14 -2.75
N ALA A 400 -19.16 -4.44 -3.01
CA ALA A 400 -18.63 -5.53 -2.22
C ALA A 400 -17.35 -6.08 -2.85
N VAL A 401 -16.37 -6.43 -2.01
CA VAL A 401 -15.13 -7.09 -2.44
C VAL A 401 -14.84 -8.33 -1.61
N SER A 402 -14.37 -9.38 -2.29
CA SER A 402 -14.04 -10.65 -1.64
C SER A 402 -12.87 -11.35 -2.34
N GLY A 403 -12.23 -12.30 -1.62
CA GLY A 403 -11.14 -13.10 -2.16
C GLY A 403 -11.53 -13.98 -3.36
N GLY A 404 -12.82 -14.33 -3.50
CA GLY A 404 -13.35 -15.10 -4.66
C GLY A 404 -13.57 -14.28 -5.93
N MET A 405 -13.47 -12.95 -5.86
CA MET A 405 -13.59 -12.05 -7.02
C MET A 405 -12.37 -12.18 -7.93
N LYS A 406 -12.57 -12.07 -9.26
CA LYS A 406 -11.45 -12.02 -10.22
C LYS A 406 -10.52 -10.85 -9.89
N ALA A 407 -9.21 -11.09 -9.93
CA ALA A 407 -8.20 -10.11 -9.53
C ALA A 407 -8.34 -8.77 -10.29
N SER A 408 -8.59 -8.81 -11.61
CA SER A 408 -8.77 -7.59 -12.42
C SER A 408 -9.99 -6.77 -12.01
N LEU A 409 -11.14 -7.41 -11.75
CA LEU A 409 -12.34 -6.71 -11.30
C LEU A 409 -12.16 -6.14 -9.90
N ARG A 410 -11.49 -6.89 -9.02
CA ARG A 410 -11.14 -6.43 -7.68
C ARG A 410 -10.26 -5.18 -7.73
N GLN A 411 -9.23 -5.18 -8.57
CA GLN A 411 -8.35 -4.03 -8.76
C GLN A 411 -9.13 -2.82 -9.27
N GLU A 412 -10.01 -2.98 -10.25
CA GLU A 412 -10.86 -1.91 -10.77
C GLU A 412 -11.73 -1.27 -9.66
N VAL A 413 -12.40 -2.09 -8.83
CA VAL A 413 -13.20 -1.58 -7.70
C VAL A 413 -12.33 -0.82 -6.71
N MET A 414 -11.14 -1.33 -6.41
CA MET A 414 -10.19 -0.69 -5.49
C MET A 414 -9.71 0.65 -6.02
N GLU A 415 -9.39 0.76 -7.31
CA GLU A 415 -8.99 2.02 -7.94
C GLU A 415 -10.13 3.04 -7.94
N ARG A 416 -11.37 2.62 -8.21
CA ARG A 416 -12.55 3.49 -8.14
C ARG A 416 -12.82 3.98 -6.71
N PHE A 417 -12.57 3.14 -5.72
CA PHE A 417 -12.64 3.54 -4.31
C PHE A 417 -11.54 4.56 -3.95
N GLN A 418 -10.31 4.35 -4.40
CA GLN A 418 -9.20 5.30 -4.21
C GLN A 418 -9.49 6.66 -4.86
N LYS A 419 -10.10 6.67 -6.06
CA LYS A 419 -10.53 7.89 -6.75
C LYS A 419 -11.77 8.56 -6.10
N GLY A 420 -12.45 7.88 -5.17
CA GLY A 420 -13.66 8.36 -4.51
C GLY A 420 -14.94 8.22 -5.34
N GLU A 421 -14.90 7.49 -6.46
CA GLU A 421 -16.06 7.14 -7.28
C GLU A 421 -16.96 6.12 -6.55
N VAL A 422 -16.35 5.18 -5.81
CA VAL A 422 -17.02 4.32 -4.83
C VAL A 422 -16.79 4.94 -3.45
N LYS A 423 -17.86 5.16 -2.70
CA LYS A 423 -17.82 5.78 -1.36
C LYS A 423 -17.72 4.75 -0.25
N VAL A 424 -18.34 3.60 -0.44
CA VAL A 424 -18.37 2.53 0.56
C VAL A 424 -17.87 1.22 -0.03
N LEU A 425 -16.88 0.64 0.61
CA LEU A 425 -16.35 -0.66 0.27
C LEU A 425 -16.73 -1.68 1.34
N CYS A 426 -17.56 -2.65 0.99
CA CYS A 426 -17.96 -3.75 1.88
C CYS A 426 -17.03 -4.94 1.66
N ALA A 427 -16.26 -5.33 2.66
CA ALA A 427 -15.19 -6.30 2.53
C ALA A 427 -15.36 -7.53 3.42
N CYS A 428 -15.13 -8.71 2.88
CA CYS A 428 -15.00 -9.93 3.64
C CYS A 428 -13.60 -10.52 3.47
N ASP A 429 -12.86 -10.62 4.57
CA ASP A 429 -11.51 -11.17 4.72
C ASP A 429 -10.38 -10.54 3.86
N LEU A 430 -10.72 -9.99 2.72
CA LEU A 430 -9.77 -9.51 1.72
C LEU A 430 -8.93 -8.30 2.17
N LEU A 431 -9.53 -7.37 2.91
CA LEU A 431 -8.88 -6.11 3.30
C LEU A 431 -8.10 -6.21 4.61
N ASN A 432 -7.95 -7.41 5.17
CA ASN A 432 -7.19 -7.60 6.39
C ASN A 432 -5.69 -7.39 6.14
N GLU A 433 -5.20 -7.76 4.95
CA GLU A 433 -3.79 -7.74 4.59
C GLU A 433 -3.57 -7.28 3.14
N GLY A 434 -2.42 -6.64 2.86
CA GLY A 434 -2.00 -6.24 1.51
C GLY A 434 -2.72 -5.03 0.88
N TRP A 435 -3.86 -4.59 1.41
CA TRP A 435 -4.57 -3.43 0.88
C TRP A 435 -4.10 -2.10 1.47
N ASP A 436 -4.02 -1.07 0.64
CA ASP A 436 -3.64 0.28 1.02
C ASP A 436 -4.58 1.34 0.43
N CYS A 437 -5.29 2.05 1.32
CA CYS A 437 -6.04 3.25 0.98
C CYS A 437 -6.01 4.23 2.15
N PRO A 438 -4.99 5.08 2.23
CA PRO A 438 -4.82 6.06 3.30
C PRO A 438 -6.01 7.00 3.45
N GLU A 439 -6.71 7.26 2.36
CA GLU A 439 -7.87 8.16 2.30
C GLU A 439 -9.13 7.61 2.98
N THR A 440 -9.13 6.38 3.46
CA THR A 440 -10.24 5.84 4.25
C THR A 440 -10.43 6.64 5.53
N GLU A 441 -11.58 7.26 5.70
CA GLU A 441 -11.89 8.14 6.83
C GLU A 441 -12.76 7.46 7.89
N VAL A 442 -13.48 6.40 7.49
CA VAL A 442 -14.47 5.72 8.35
C VAL A 442 -14.32 4.21 8.24
N LEU A 443 -14.35 3.54 9.38
CA LEU A 443 -14.43 2.07 9.46
C LEU A 443 -15.69 1.64 10.19
N PHE A 444 -16.41 0.68 9.64
CA PHE A 444 -17.45 -0.07 10.31
C PHE A 444 -16.94 -1.47 10.68
N MET A 445 -16.81 -1.73 11.96
CA MET A 445 -16.44 -3.03 12.51
C MET A 445 -17.69 -3.90 12.65
N ALA A 446 -18.31 -4.24 11.51
CA ALA A 446 -19.57 -4.99 11.48
C ALA A 446 -19.40 -6.52 11.60
N ARG A 447 -18.14 -7.00 11.60
CA ARG A 447 -17.77 -8.39 11.85
C ARG A 447 -17.30 -8.58 13.28
N PRO A 448 -18.04 -9.28 14.14
CA PRO A 448 -17.53 -9.69 15.43
C PRO A 448 -16.29 -10.57 15.27
N THR A 449 -15.23 -10.27 15.99
CA THR A 449 -14.00 -11.09 16.00
C THR A 449 -13.44 -11.22 17.40
N MET A 450 -12.95 -12.41 17.75
CA MET A 450 -12.24 -12.66 19.00
C MET A 450 -10.72 -12.45 18.83
N SER A 451 -10.25 -12.28 17.58
CA SER A 451 -8.82 -12.08 17.26
C SER A 451 -8.42 -10.62 17.45
N LYS A 452 -7.53 -10.35 18.41
CA LYS A 452 -6.88 -9.05 18.60
C LYS A 452 -6.08 -8.66 17.34
N VAL A 453 -5.39 -9.63 16.76
CA VAL A 453 -4.58 -9.44 15.56
C VAL A 453 -5.42 -8.91 14.41
N LEU A 454 -6.51 -9.61 14.08
CA LEU A 454 -7.41 -9.22 13.01
C LEU A 454 -8.02 -7.83 13.26
N TYR A 455 -8.51 -7.57 14.46
CA TYR A 455 -9.07 -6.27 14.83
C TYR A 455 -8.04 -5.14 14.67
N THR A 456 -6.80 -5.38 15.14
CA THR A 456 -5.69 -4.42 15.04
C THR A 456 -5.29 -4.15 13.58
N GLN A 457 -5.24 -5.18 12.75
CA GLN A 457 -4.93 -5.04 11.33
C GLN A 457 -6.00 -4.21 10.61
N GLN A 458 -7.28 -4.51 10.83
CA GLN A 458 -8.40 -3.77 10.27
C GLN A 458 -8.35 -2.29 10.67
N LEU A 459 -8.16 -2.01 11.96
CA LEU A 459 -8.04 -0.66 12.49
C LEU A 459 -6.87 0.10 11.85
N GLY A 460 -5.70 -0.54 11.79
CA GLY A 460 -4.48 0.06 11.25
C GLY A 460 -4.58 0.48 9.78
N ARG A 461 -5.45 -0.17 8.99
CA ARG A 461 -5.68 0.22 7.59
C ARG A 461 -6.28 1.61 7.47
N GLY A 462 -7.22 1.95 8.35
CA GLY A 462 -7.84 3.28 8.37
C GLY A 462 -7.02 4.34 9.10
N MET A 463 -5.96 4.00 9.82
CA MET A 463 -5.21 4.97 10.64
C MET A 463 -4.09 5.67 9.89
N ARG A 464 -3.82 5.33 8.63
CA ARG A 464 -2.76 5.96 7.84
C ARG A 464 -3.03 7.44 7.61
N LEU A 465 -1.95 8.21 7.55
CA LEU A 465 -2.00 9.63 7.23
C LEU A 465 -2.44 9.83 5.77
N ALA A 466 -3.34 10.78 5.55
CA ALA A 466 -3.72 11.26 4.23
C ALA A 466 -4.00 12.76 4.29
N GLU A 467 -3.91 13.44 3.15
CA GLU A 467 -4.19 14.86 3.06
C GLU A 467 -5.64 15.17 3.44
N GLY A 468 -5.84 16.15 4.31
CA GLY A 468 -7.16 16.55 4.79
C GLY A 468 -7.80 15.61 5.81
N LYS A 469 -7.15 14.50 6.15
CA LYS A 469 -7.66 13.53 7.12
C LYS A 469 -7.19 13.86 8.54
N GLU A 470 -8.09 14.43 9.34
CA GLU A 470 -7.80 14.81 10.73
C GLU A 470 -7.88 13.65 11.71
N SER A 471 -8.75 12.68 11.47
CA SER A 471 -8.97 11.52 12.34
C SER A 471 -9.64 10.38 11.58
N LEU A 472 -9.53 9.18 12.11
CA LEU A 472 -10.33 8.03 11.70
C LEU A 472 -11.57 7.92 12.59
N MET A 473 -12.75 7.79 12.00
CA MET A 473 -13.98 7.47 12.72
C MET A 473 -14.23 5.95 12.65
N VAL A 474 -14.43 5.33 13.82
CA VAL A 474 -14.72 3.90 13.92
C VAL A 474 -16.13 3.71 14.48
N PHE A 475 -16.98 3.01 13.74
CA PHE A 475 -18.27 2.52 14.22
C PHE A 475 -18.10 1.06 14.63
N ASP A 476 -18.18 0.81 15.92
CA ASP A 476 -17.87 -0.47 16.55
C ASP A 476 -19.18 -1.18 16.94
N PHE A 477 -19.60 -2.17 16.15
CA PHE A 477 -20.83 -2.93 16.38
C PHE A 477 -20.58 -4.00 17.42
N VAL A 478 -21.10 -3.80 18.62
CA VAL A 478 -20.89 -4.68 19.77
C VAL A 478 -22.14 -5.51 20.02
N ASP A 479 -22.03 -6.79 19.71
CA ASP A 479 -23.06 -7.78 19.94
C ASP A 479 -22.91 -8.39 21.35
N ASN A 480 -24.01 -8.88 21.95
CA ASN A 480 -23.97 -9.56 23.23
C ASN A 480 -23.25 -10.92 23.10
N ALA A 481 -22.40 -11.24 24.05
CA ALA A 481 -21.61 -12.46 24.02
C ALA A 481 -21.44 -13.06 25.43
N GLY A 482 -21.13 -14.35 25.49
CA GLY A 482 -20.75 -14.99 26.74
C GLY A 482 -19.33 -14.59 27.19
N GLN A 483 -18.99 -14.94 28.42
CA GLN A 483 -17.68 -14.60 29.00
C GLN A 483 -16.49 -15.13 28.19
N PHE A 484 -16.64 -16.29 27.56
CA PHE A 484 -15.56 -16.98 26.84
C PHE A 484 -15.49 -16.65 25.34
N ASN A 485 -16.55 -16.11 24.76
CA ASN A 485 -16.62 -15.78 23.34
C ASN A 485 -16.87 -14.29 23.08
N MET A 486 -16.37 -13.43 23.95
CA MET A 486 -16.53 -11.99 23.83
C MET A 486 -15.69 -11.43 22.69
N PRO A 487 -16.29 -10.72 21.71
CA PRO A 487 -15.56 -10.11 20.62
C PRO A 487 -14.65 -8.97 21.11
N TYR A 488 -13.63 -8.67 20.31
CA TYR A 488 -12.83 -7.47 20.48
C TYR A 488 -13.65 -6.22 20.11
N SER A 489 -13.36 -5.14 20.80
CA SER A 489 -13.91 -3.81 20.57
C SER A 489 -12.83 -2.77 20.90
N MET A 490 -13.02 -1.53 20.48
CA MET A 490 -12.11 -0.42 20.82
C MET A 490 -11.95 -0.29 22.33
N HIS A 491 -13.03 -0.42 23.10
CA HIS A 491 -13.02 -0.33 24.55
C HIS A 491 -12.19 -1.43 25.21
N ARG A 492 -12.34 -2.67 24.75
CA ARG A 492 -11.57 -3.80 25.25
C ARG A 492 -10.10 -3.68 24.87
N MET A 493 -9.81 -3.25 23.65
CA MET A 493 -8.45 -3.13 23.14
C MET A 493 -7.63 -2.08 23.89
N PHE A 494 -8.23 -0.92 24.18
CA PHE A 494 -7.55 0.20 24.83
C PHE A 494 -7.90 0.35 26.32
N ARG A 495 -8.63 -0.62 26.90
CA ARG A 495 -9.04 -0.65 28.33
C ARG A 495 -9.70 0.65 28.78
N LEU A 496 -10.58 1.18 27.95
CA LEU A 496 -11.27 2.44 28.22
C LEU A 496 -12.25 2.28 29.37
N LYS A 497 -12.13 3.15 30.37
CA LYS A 497 -12.99 3.12 31.56
C LYS A 497 -14.33 3.83 31.36
N GLU A 498 -14.31 4.87 30.51
CA GLU A 498 -15.49 5.67 30.22
C GLU A 498 -15.74 5.66 28.71
N TYR A 499 -17.02 5.67 28.36
CA TYR A 499 -17.46 5.76 26.98
C TYR A 499 -18.19 7.08 26.74
N ARG A 500 -17.73 7.84 25.74
CA ARG A 500 -18.42 9.02 25.22
C ARG A 500 -18.53 8.86 23.69
N PRO A 501 -19.76 8.86 23.13
CA PRO A 501 -19.93 8.68 21.68
C PRO A 501 -19.16 9.71 20.86
N GLY A 502 -18.45 9.24 19.83
CA GLY A 502 -17.63 10.11 18.97
C GLY A 502 -16.40 10.74 19.63
N ALA A 503 -16.12 10.35 20.90
CA ALA A 503 -14.95 10.84 21.62
C ALA A 503 -13.65 10.33 21.00
N LEU A 504 -12.58 11.09 21.21
CA LEU A 504 -11.24 10.72 20.85
C LEU A 504 -10.76 9.57 21.74
N VAL A 505 -10.65 8.39 21.17
CA VAL A 505 -10.18 7.19 21.86
C VAL A 505 -8.66 7.15 21.88
N LEU A 506 -8.05 7.53 20.75
CA LEU A 506 -6.61 7.65 20.59
C LEU A 506 -6.28 9.05 20.06
N GLY A 507 -5.33 9.71 20.68
CA GLY A 507 -4.87 11.04 20.32
C GLY A 507 -3.69 11.46 21.19
N ASN A 508 -2.95 12.46 20.73
CA ASN A 508 -1.90 13.05 21.54
C ASN A 508 -2.46 13.95 22.65
N GLU A 509 -1.64 14.32 23.61
CA GLU A 509 -2.05 15.13 24.78
C GLU A 509 -2.68 16.47 24.38
N LYS A 510 -2.18 17.13 23.33
CA LYS A 510 -2.74 18.40 22.84
C LYS A 510 -4.16 18.22 22.29
N GLN A 511 -4.39 17.14 21.54
CA GLN A 511 -5.69 16.79 20.99
C GLN A 511 -6.68 16.42 22.10
N LYS A 512 -6.25 15.63 23.10
CA LYS A 512 -7.07 15.26 24.26
C LYS A 512 -7.50 16.48 25.07
N ARG A 513 -6.57 17.44 25.33
CA ARG A 513 -6.87 18.69 26.04
C ARG A 513 -7.82 19.59 25.25
N ALA A 514 -7.61 19.71 23.93
CA ALA A 514 -8.50 20.48 23.07
C ALA A 514 -9.93 19.91 23.10
N GLU A 515 -10.06 18.60 23.07
CA GLU A 515 -11.35 17.92 23.13
C GLU A 515 -12.05 18.12 24.47
N GLN A 516 -11.32 18.00 25.59
CA GLN A 516 -11.88 18.26 26.92
C GLN A 516 -12.43 19.68 27.01
N GLY A 517 -11.73 20.67 26.48
CA GLY A 517 -12.21 22.07 26.44
C GLY A 517 -13.50 22.25 25.64
N LEU A 518 -13.74 21.46 24.58
CA LEU A 518 -15.00 21.48 23.83
C LEU A 518 -16.16 20.87 24.63
N TYR A 519 -15.92 19.79 25.40
CA TYR A 519 -16.94 19.21 26.29
C TYR A 519 -17.33 20.16 27.43
N GLU A 520 -16.36 20.85 28.02
CA GLU A 520 -16.60 21.83 29.10
C GLU A 520 -17.43 23.02 28.61
N LYS A 521 -17.36 23.37 27.32
CA LYS A 521 -18.17 24.43 26.70
C LYS A 521 -19.53 23.97 26.20
N GLY A 522 -19.83 22.66 26.23
CA GLY A 522 -21.08 22.09 25.72
C GLY A 522 -21.19 22.13 24.18
N GLU A 523 -20.07 22.27 23.48
CA GLU A 523 -20.02 22.45 22.02
C GLU A 523 -20.07 21.11 21.25
N ARG A 524 -20.12 19.97 21.93
CA ARG A 524 -20.26 18.65 21.28
C ARG A 524 -21.64 18.07 21.50
N PRO A 525 -22.30 17.62 20.42
CA PRO A 525 -23.57 16.92 20.55
C PRO A 525 -23.34 15.54 21.21
N ASP A 526 -24.15 15.22 22.19
CA ASP A 526 -24.30 13.87 22.73
C ASP A 526 -24.98 12.99 21.66
N ALA A 527 -24.18 12.38 20.79
CA ALA A 527 -24.68 11.35 19.90
C ALA A 527 -24.70 10.00 20.66
N ILE A 528 -25.75 9.76 21.40
CA ILE A 528 -26.01 8.45 22.02
C ILE A 528 -26.78 7.64 20.99
N ILE A 529 -26.21 6.53 20.54
CA ILE A 529 -26.95 5.50 19.81
C ILE A 529 -27.10 4.32 20.77
N ASP A 530 -28.17 4.34 21.53
CA ASP A 530 -28.68 3.17 22.26
C ASP A 530 -29.74 2.47 21.39
N TRP A 531 -29.47 1.21 21.06
CA TRP A 531 -30.44 0.30 20.41
C TRP A 531 -30.70 -0.90 21.30
#